data_01112f1aa5e5341592375470cbce0144
#
_entry.id   01112f1aa5e5341592375470cbce0144
#
_cell.length_a   1.000
_cell.length_b   1.000
_cell.length_c   1.000
_cell.angle_alpha   90.00
_cell.angle_beta   90.00
_cell.angle_gamma   90.00
#
_symmetry.space_group_name_H-M   'P 1'
#
loop_
_entity.id
_entity.type
_entity.pdbx_description
1 polymer ?
#
loop_
_entity_poly.entity_id
_entity_poly.type
_entity_poly.pdbx_seq_one_letter_code
_entity_poly.pdbx_strand_id
1 'polypeptide(L)'
;MSSTWYAYPYGWKDTSKNGNYDPGIVSVHDGMLDAHIRTSGGVHRVAAFGPRFAGGTSNQLYGRYAVRFKADSMRGYKASWLLWPSSNVWPRDGEIDFPEGDFDSTMSAFMHRQGATWGGDQDAFPTSARFTSWHTAVTEWTPTAVRFYLDGTLIGTSTTRIPNTPMHWVIQNETTLSGFVPADSVAGHVYIDWVAVWSHNP
;
A
#
# COMPACT_ATOMS: atom_id res chain seq x y z
N MET A 1 11.21 -12.49 -8.02
CA MET A 1 9.77 -12.65 -7.71
C MET A 1 9.14 -13.66 -8.68
N SER A 2 8.09 -14.37 -8.26
CA SER A 2 7.36 -15.30 -9.11
C SER A 2 6.60 -14.56 -10.22
N SER A 3 6.09 -15.30 -11.23
CA SER A 3 5.26 -14.72 -12.30
C SER A 3 3.95 -14.10 -11.80
N THR A 4 3.57 -14.36 -10.53
CA THR A 4 2.35 -13.87 -9.89
C THR A 4 2.50 -12.52 -9.18
N TRP A 5 3.72 -11.97 -9.14
CA TRP A 5 4.01 -10.68 -8.52
C TRP A 5 4.80 -9.78 -9.47
N TYR A 6 4.62 -8.47 -9.32
CA TYR A 6 5.50 -7.46 -9.90
C TYR A 6 6.18 -6.66 -8.79
N ALA A 7 7.27 -5.98 -9.10
CA ALA A 7 7.95 -5.06 -8.19
C ALA A 7 8.45 -3.84 -8.95
N TYR A 8 8.59 -2.73 -8.22
CA TYR A 8 9.26 -1.56 -8.78
C TYR A 8 10.75 -1.84 -9.01
N PRO A 9 11.32 -1.26 -10.06
CA PRO A 9 12.70 -1.54 -10.44
C PRO A 9 13.72 -1.16 -9.38
N TYR A 10 14.80 -1.94 -9.31
CA TYR A 10 15.95 -1.62 -8.47
C TYR A 10 16.48 -0.21 -8.75
N GLY A 11 16.73 0.55 -7.68
CA GLY A 11 17.34 1.87 -7.73
C GLY A 11 16.39 3.03 -8.00
N TRP A 12 15.10 2.77 -8.30
CA TRP A 12 14.13 3.86 -8.37
C TRP A 12 13.98 4.51 -7.01
N LYS A 13 13.89 5.84 -7.02
CA LYS A 13 13.65 6.62 -5.80
C LYS A 13 12.21 6.43 -5.32
N ASP A 14 12.04 6.33 -4.00
CA ASP A 14 10.74 6.42 -3.39
C ASP A 14 10.15 7.84 -3.46
N THR A 15 8.94 8.03 -2.99
CA THR A 15 8.22 9.30 -3.07
C THR A 15 8.94 10.42 -2.36
N SER A 16 9.53 10.18 -1.19
CA SER A 16 10.29 11.17 -0.41
C SER A 16 11.66 11.50 -1.02
N LYS A 17 12.18 10.65 -1.93
CA LYS A 17 13.54 10.68 -2.54
C LYS A 17 14.67 10.28 -1.59
N ASN A 18 14.36 9.90 -0.35
CA ASN A 18 15.36 9.42 0.63
C ASN A 18 15.64 7.93 0.48
N GLY A 19 14.65 7.12 0.08
CA GLY A 19 14.79 5.70 -0.15
C GLY A 19 14.99 5.32 -1.62
N ASN A 20 15.47 4.10 -1.83
CA ASN A 20 15.55 3.45 -3.14
C ASN A 20 14.83 2.11 -3.09
N TYR A 21 13.96 1.88 -4.07
CA TYR A 21 13.33 0.57 -4.22
C TYR A 21 14.35 -0.51 -4.57
N ASP A 22 14.24 -1.62 -3.87
CA ASP A 22 15.10 -2.80 -4.07
C ASP A 22 14.26 -4.08 -3.94
N PRO A 23 13.86 -4.71 -5.04
CA PRO A 23 13.13 -5.97 -4.97
C PRO A 23 13.95 -7.13 -4.35
N GLY A 24 15.28 -6.97 -4.25
CA GLY A 24 16.16 -7.95 -3.62
C GLY A 24 16.04 -8.04 -2.09
N ILE A 25 15.36 -7.08 -1.45
CA ILE A 25 15.08 -7.16 -0.01
C ILE A 25 13.82 -7.95 0.33
N VAL A 26 13.11 -8.45 -0.69
CA VAL A 26 11.87 -9.22 -0.53
C VAL A 26 12.16 -10.70 -0.73
N SER A 27 11.82 -11.50 0.25
CA SER A 27 11.95 -12.95 0.25
C SER A 27 10.62 -13.63 0.57
N VAL A 28 10.54 -14.94 0.33
CA VAL A 28 9.42 -15.77 0.77
C VAL A 28 10.00 -16.93 1.55
N HIS A 29 9.64 -17.05 2.80
CA HIS A 29 10.04 -18.12 3.70
C HIS A 29 8.97 -18.35 4.77
N ASP A 30 8.92 -19.52 5.35
CA ASP A 30 7.97 -19.91 6.39
C ASP A 30 6.50 -19.62 6.03
N GLY A 31 6.18 -19.70 4.71
CA GLY A 31 4.85 -19.43 4.19
C GLY A 31 4.48 -17.95 4.07
N MET A 32 5.40 -17.03 4.36
CA MET A 32 5.17 -15.58 4.36
C MET A 32 6.07 -14.86 3.35
N LEU A 33 5.57 -13.76 2.79
CA LEU A 33 6.41 -12.77 2.13
C LEU A 33 6.98 -11.86 3.21
N ASP A 34 8.29 -11.64 3.16
CA ASP A 34 9.07 -10.80 4.07
C ASP A 34 9.83 -9.73 3.28
N ALA A 35 9.59 -8.46 3.57
CA ALA A 35 10.35 -7.33 3.06
C ALA A 35 11.24 -6.76 4.17
N HIS A 36 12.55 -7.02 4.11
CA HIS A 36 13.52 -6.56 5.10
C HIS A 36 14.01 -5.13 4.77
N ILE A 37 13.30 -4.15 5.30
CA ILE A 37 13.60 -2.72 5.15
C ILE A 37 14.83 -2.37 6.01
N ARG A 38 15.82 -1.69 5.42
CA ARG A 38 17.07 -1.33 6.12
C ARG A 38 17.91 -0.37 5.32
N THR A 39 18.91 0.22 5.96
CA THR A 39 20.01 0.89 5.25
C THR A 39 21.09 -0.12 4.88
N SER A 40 21.56 -0.06 3.64
CA SER A 40 22.66 -0.87 3.15
C SER A 40 23.52 -0.04 2.19
N GLY A 41 24.84 0.05 2.49
CA GLY A 41 25.77 0.88 1.73
C GLY A 41 25.40 2.38 1.72
N GLY A 42 24.86 2.89 2.85
CA GLY A 42 24.42 4.29 2.99
C GLY A 42 23.15 4.62 2.22
N VAL A 43 22.39 3.61 1.77
CA VAL A 43 21.13 3.79 1.03
C VAL A 43 20.00 3.12 1.80
N HIS A 44 18.91 3.86 2.07
CA HIS A 44 17.69 3.29 2.63
C HIS A 44 17.02 2.41 1.57
N ARG A 45 17.01 1.09 1.80
CA ARG A 45 16.39 0.10 0.91
C ARG A 45 14.94 -0.13 1.34
N VAL A 46 14.04 0.14 0.42
CA VAL A 46 12.59 -0.02 0.56
C VAL A 46 12.07 -0.86 -0.60
N ALA A 47 10.81 -1.29 -0.56
CA ALA A 47 10.25 -2.11 -1.63
C ALA A 47 8.80 -1.75 -1.92
N ALA A 48 8.46 -1.65 -3.20
CA ALA A 48 7.10 -1.59 -3.69
C ALA A 48 6.85 -2.77 -4.61
N PHE A 49 5.78 -3.50 -4.36
CA PHE A 49 5.42 -4.70 -5.11
C PHE A 49 3.90 -4.92 -5.07
N GLY A 50 3.39 -5.74 -5.96
CA GLY A 50 1.97 -6.04 -5.96
C GLY A 50 1.64 -7.36 -6.66
N PRO A 51 0.45 -7.93 -6.41
CA PRO A 51 0.03 -9.15 -7.08
C PRO A 51 -0.35 -8.88 -8.54
N ARG A 52 -0.13 -9.87 -9.39
CA ARG A 52 -0.77 -9.96 -10.70
C ARG A 52 -2.09 -10.69 -10.52
N PHE A 53 -3.15 -10.17 -11.14
CA PHE A 53 -4.49 -10.74 -11.06
C PHE A 53 -4.67 -11.88 -12.07
N ALA A 54 -5.83 -12.51 -12.07
CA ALA A 54 -6.17 -13.54 -13.04
C ALA A 54 -5.95 -13.06 -14.48
N GLY A 55 -5.33 -13.89 -15.32
CA GLY A 55 -4.94 -13.51 -16.68
C GLY A 55 -3.62 -12.74 -16.79
N GLY A 56 -2.86 -12.58 -15.66
CA GLY A 56 -1.52 -11.96 -15.65
C GLY A 56 -1.53 -10.43 -15.69
N THR A 57 -2.71 -9.79 -15.69
CA THR A 57 -2.83 -8.33 -15.55
C THR A 57 -2.56 -7.89 -14.12
N SER A 58 -2.13 -6.64 -13.94
CA SER A 58 -2.09 -5.99 -12.63
C SER A 58 -3.18 -4.93 -12.46
N ASN A 59 -4.00 -4.69 -13.51
CA ASN A 59 -5.00 -3.64 -13.53
C ASN A 59 -6.41 -4.24 -13.42
N GLN A 60 -7.25 -3.64 -12.57
CA GLN A 60 -8.64 -4.03 -12.39
C GLN A 60 -9.50 -2.79 -12.15
N LEU A 61 -10.72 -2.80 -12.68
CA LEU A 61 -11.74 -1.81 -12.36
C LEU A 61 -12.68 -2.44 -11.33
N TYR A 62 -12.75 -1.80 -10.14
CA TYR A 62 -13.52 -2.27 -8.99
C TYR A 62 -13.08 -3.64 -8.48
N GLY A 63 -13.48 -4.00 -7.27
CA GLY A 63 -13.16 -5.29 -6.67
C GLY A 63 -13.02 -5.24 -5.16
N ARG A 64 -12.58 -6.36 -4.62
CA ARG A 64 -12.23 -6.50 -3.20
C ARG A 64 -10.78 -6.94 -3.08
N TYR A 65 -10.05 -6.26 -2.22
CA TYR A 65 -8.61 -6.45 -1.99
C TYR A 65 -8.39 -6.70 -0.52
N ALA A 66 -7.80 -7.82 -0.18
CA ALA A 66 -7.56 -8.19 1.22
C ALA A 66 -6.10 -8.61 1.42
N VAL A 67 -5.51 -8.20 2.54
CA VAL A 67 -4.15 -8.54 2.92
C VAL A 67 -4.07 -8.81 4.42
N ARG A 68 -3.41 -9.90 4.82
CA ARG A 68 -3.05 -10.18 6.21
C ARG A 68 -1.56 -9.91 6.41
N PHE A 69 -1.26 -9.04 7.35
CA PHE A 69 0.08 -8.47 7.52
C PHE A 69 0.40 -8.11 8.96
N LYS A 70 1.69 -7.89 9.22
CA LYS A 70 2.24 -7.11 10.34
C LYS A 70 3.57 -6.49 9.90
N ALA A 71 4.04 -5.49 10.64
CA ALA A 71 5.38 -4.92 10.44
C ALA A 71 6.04 -4.60 11.78
N ASP A 72 7.37 -4.57 11.79
CA ASP A 72 8.13 -4.04 12.90
C ASP A 72 7.94 -2.52 13.00
N SER A 73 8.12 -1.97 14.21
CA SER A 73 8.14 -0.52 14.40
C SER A 73 9.44 0.05 13.83
N MET A 74 9.33 0.86 12.79
CA MET A 74 10.48 1.42 12.06
C MET A 74 10.30 2.92 11.87
N ARG A 75 10.91 3.71 12.76
CA ARG A 75 10.82 5.18 12.69
C ARG A 75 11.42 5.73 11.41
N GLY A 76 10.64 6.54 10.70
CA GLY A 76 11.03 7.16 9.44
C GLY A 76 10.72 6.32 8.19
N TYR A 77 10.12 5.16 8.36
CA TYR A 77 9.56 4.37 7.27
C TYR A 77 8.05 4.27 7.39
N LYS A 78 7.36 4.12 6.26
CA LYS A 78 5.90 4.08 6.17
C LYS A 78 5.39 3.01 5.21
N ALA A 79 4.15 2.63 5.40
CA ALA A 79 3.30 1.97 4.43
C ALA A 79 2.51 3.02 3.65
N SER A 80 2.43 2.88 2.33
CA SER A 80 1.44 3.48 1.45
C SER A 80 0.94 2.36 0.54
N TRP A 81 -0.01 1.56 1.04
CA TRP A 81 -0.52 0.42 0.28
C TRP A 81 -1.79 0.86 -0.44
N LEU A 82 -1.72 0.94 -1.75
CA LEU A 82 -2.67 1.74 -2.51
C LEU A 82 -3.12 1.06 -3.80
N LEU A 83 -4.30 1.42 -4.23
CA LEU A 83 -4.78 1.25 -5.59
C LEU A 83 -4.45 2.52 -6.35
N TRP A 84 -3.46 2.43 -7.27
CA TRP A 84 -2.98 3.54 -8.08
C TRP A 84 -3.59 3.50 -9.47
N PRO A 85 -4.04 4.65 -10.02
CA PRO A 85 -4.66 4.69 -11.34
C PRO A 85 -3.69 4.25 -12.43
N SER A 86 -4.12 3.32 -13.28
CA SER A 86 -3.31 2.78 -14.37
C SER A 86 -2.97 3.81 -15.44
N SER A 87 -3.71 4.91 -15.48
CA SER A 87 -3.44 6.07 -16.32
C SER A 87 -2.22 6.88 -15.87
N ASN A 88 -1.79 6.74 -14.60
CA ASN A 88 -0.82 7.60 -13.92
C ASN A 88 -1.21 9.09 -13.92
N VAL A 89 -2.49 9.43 -14.05
CA VAL A 89 -2.99 10.80 -14.00
C VAL A 89 -3.57 11.09 -12.63
N TRP A 90 -2.73 11.46 -11.71
CA TRP A 90 -3.08 11.84 -10.34
C TRP A 90 -3.02 13.37 -10.17
N PRO A 91 -3.90 13.98 -9.37
CA PRO A 91 -4.98 13.39 -8.57
C PRO A 91 -6.30 13.18 -9.32
N ARG A 92 -6.40 13.51 -10.61
CA ARG A 92 -7.63 13.47 -11.40
C ARG A 92 -8.36 12.12 -11.34
N ASP A 93 -7.64 11.00 -11.44
CA ASP A 93 -8.26 9.68 -11.53
C ASP A 93 -8.41 9.01 -10.14
N GLY A 94 -8.09 9.76 -9.08
CA GLY A 94 -8.22 9.34 -7.70
C GLY A 94 -7.16 8.32 -7.27
N GLU A 95 -7.29 7.82 -6.05
CA GLU A 95 -6.42 6.85 -5.41
C GLU A 95 -7.16 6.24 -4.21
N ILE A 96 -6.84 5.02 -3.80
CA ILE A 96 -7.46 4.38 -2.64
C ILE A 96 -6.37 3.72 -1.81
N ASP A 97 -6.14 4.19 -0.57
CA ASP A 97 -5.03 3.78 0.28
C ASP A 97 -5.51 3.03 1.51
N PHE A 98 -5.04 1.81 1.71
CA PHE A 98 -5.25 1.06 2.94
C PHE A 98 -4.40 -0.22 3.02
N PRO A 99 -3.62 -0.39 4.11
CA PRO A 99 -3.33 0.58 5.18
C PRO A 99 -2.28 1.61 4.76
N GLU A 100 -2.38 2.80 5.31
CA GLU A 100 -1.36 3.83 5.20
C GLU A 100 -0.98 4.40 6.56
N GLY A 101 0.31 4.71 6.76
CA GLY A 101 0.86 5.32 7.97
C GLY A 101 2.31 5.00 8.20
N ASP A 102 2.95 5.76 9.10
CA ASP A 102 4.31 5.47 9.54
C ASP A 102 4.34 4.18 10.37
N PHE A 103 5.35 3.33 10.18
CA PHE A 103 5.43 2.02 10.85
C PHE A 103 5.59 2.10 12.37
N ASP A 104 6.00 3.25 12.91
CA ASP A 104 6.04 3.51 14.36
C ASP A 104 4.78 4.20 14.91
N SER A 105 3.73 4.34 14.08
CA SER A 105 2.46 4.99 14.41
C SER A 105 1.25 4.07 14.18
N THR A 106 0.08 4.67 14.10
CA THR A 106 -1.20 4.02 13.76
C THR A 106 -1.47 4.11 12.26
N MET A 107 -2.35 3.23 11.77
CA MET A 107 -2.73 3.20 10.35
C MET A 107 -4.05 3.93 10.10
N SER A 108 -4.21 4.42 8.89
CA SER A 108 -5.41 5.06 8.36
C SER A 108 -5.77 4.50 7.00
N ALA A 109 -7.00 4.77 6.56
CA ALA A 109 -7.43 4.56 5.18
C ALA A 109 -7.76 5.90 4.54
N PHE A 110 -7.50 6.04 3.23
CA PHE A 110 -7.83 7.23 2.47
C PHE A 110 -8.50 6.87 1.13
N MET A 111 -9.37 7.75 0.67
CA MET A 111 -9.93 7.69 -0.67
C MET A 111 -9.84 9.08 -1.30
N HIS A 112 -8.91 9.27 -2.22
CA HIS A 112 -8.77 10.47 -3.05
C HIS A 112 -9.83 10.44 -4.15
N ARG A 113 -10.56 11.53 -4.29
CA ARG A 113 -11.78 11.57 -5.10
C ARG A 113 -11.49 11.65 -6.59
N GLN A 114 -12.31 10.97 -7.39
CA GLN A 114 -12.33 11.15 -8.84
C GLN A 114 -12.57 12.61 -9.21
N GLY A 115 -11.81 13.13 -10.18
CA GLY A 115 -11.88 14.52 -10.63
C GLY A 115 -11.26 15.53 -9.67
N ALA A 116 -10.43 15.07 -8.72
CA ALA A 116 -9.70 15.96 -7.84
C ALA A 116 -8.68 16.80 -8.62
N THR A 117 -8.48 18.04 -8.17
CA THR A 117 -7.50 18.99 -8.73
C THR A 117 -6.29 19.19 -7.81
N TRP A 118 -6.33 18.61 -6.60
CA TRP A 118 -5.25 18.61 -5.61
C TRP A 118 -5.34 17.38 -4.72
N GLY A 119 -4.20 16.92 -4.19
CA GLY A 119 -4.09 15.65 -3.49
C GLY A 119 -4.87 15.54 -2.18
N GLY A 120 -5.19 16.66 -1.52
CA GLY A 120 -5.94 16.66 -0.26
C GLY A 120 -7.47 16.58 -0.42
N ASP A 121 -7.99 16.44 -1.64
CA ASP A 121 -9.43 16.22 -1.88
C ASP A 121 -9.76 14.74 -1.66
N GLN A 122 -9.87 14.35 -0.39
CA GLN A 122 -9.99 12.96 0.04
C GLN A 122 -10.92 12.79 1.25
N ASP A 123 -11.38 11.57 1.46
CA ASP A 123 -11.91 11.10 2.73
C ASP A 123 -10.79 10.39 3.50
N ALA A 124 -10.75 10.57 4.82
CA ALA A 124 -9.75 9.98 5.71
C ALA A 124 -10.41 9.26 6.88
N PHE A 125 -9.97 8.05 7.17
CA PHE A 125 -10.51 7.20 8.23
C PHE A 125 -9.36 6.70 9.12
N PRO A 126 -9.04 7.46 10.20
CA PRO A 126 -7.98 7.07 11.12
C PRO A 126 -8.42 5.87 11.98
N THR A 127 -7.46 5.06 12.38
CA THR A 127 -7.64 3.96 13.34
C THR A 127 -6.70 4.12 14.54
N SER A 128 -6.91 3.35 15.60
CA SER A 128 -5.96 3.22 16.70
C SER A 128 -5.01 2.01 16.53
N ALA A 129 -5.17 1.24 15.47
CA ALA A 129 -4.39 0.03 15.23
C ALA A 129 -2.95 0.35 14.79
N ARG A 130 -1.99 -0.42 15.30
CA ARG A 130 -0.57 -0.29 14.96
C ARG A 130 -0.14 -1.44 14.06
N PHE A 131 0.85 -1.19 13.21
CA PHE A 131 1.41 -2.20 12.32
C PHE A 131 2.08 -3.39 13.04
N THR A 132 2.41 -3.24 14.31
CA THR A 132 3.19 -4.23 15.09
C THR A 132 2.41 -5.49 15.49
N SER A 133 1.11 -5.53 15.26
CA SER A 133 0.25 -6.69 15.43
C SER A 133 -0.21 -7.25 14.09
N TRP A 134 -0.64 -8.52 14.06
CA TRP A 134 -1.29 -9.09 12.89
C TRP A 134 -2.66 -8.45 12.68
N HIS A 135 -2.87 -7.96 11.46
CA HIS A 135 -4.14 -7.38 11.02
C HIS A 135 -4.56 -7.94 9.65
N THR A 136 -5.84 -7.87 9.38
CA THR A 136 -6.39 -8.09 8.04
C THR A 136 -7.06 -6.80 7.58
N ALA A 137 -6.45 -6.14 6.58
CA ALA A 137 -7.03 -4.97 5.92
C ALA A 137 -7.81 -5.41 4.69
N VAL A 138 -8.99 -4.84 4.50
CA VAL A 138 -9.83 -5.09 3.32
C VAL A 138 -10.32 -3.78 2.76
N THR A 139 -10.14 -3.60 1.45
CA THR A 139 -10.74 -2.53 0.65
C THR A 139 -11.78 -3.14 -0.29
N GLU A 140 -13.03 -2.71 -0.18
CA GLU A 140 -14.08 -2.99 -1.15
C GLU A 140 -14.32 -1.75 -2.01
N TRP A 141 -14.10 -1.87 -3.30
CA TRP A 141 -14.29 -0.79 -4.26
C TRP A 141 -15.32 -1.18 -5.30
N THR A 142 -16.42 -0.42 -5.33
CA THR A 142 -17.57 -0.59 -6.22
C THR A 142 -17.85 0.71 -6.98
N PRO A 143 -18.72 0.72 -7.99
CA PRO A 143 -19.10 1.96 -8.69
C PRO A 143 -19.70 3.04 -7.78
N THR A 144 -20.26 2.66 -6.63
CA THR A 144 -21.03 3.55 -5.76
C THR A 144 -20.41 3.81 -4.39
N ALA A 145 -19.39 3.02 -4.01
CA ALA A 145 -18.77 3.16 -2.70
C ALA A 145 -17.37 2.53 -2.64
N VAL A 146 -16.52 3.11 -1.79
CA VAL A 146 -15.32 2.44 -1.25
C VAL A 146 -15.56 2.20 0.24
N ARG A 147 -15.34 0.96 0.69
CA ARG A 147 -15.44 0.58 2.11
C ARG A 147 -14.14 -0.02 2.58
N PHE A 148 -13.74 0.36 3.78
CA PHE A 148 -12.52 -0.12 4.43
C PHE A 148 -12.88 -0.92 5.68
N TYR A 149 -12.30 -2.11 5.80
CA TYR A 149 -12.49 -2.96 6.98
C TYR A 149 -11.13 -3.33 7.57
N LEU A 150 -11.00 -3.23 8.88
CA LEU A 150 -9.87 -3.72 9.63
C LEU A 150 -10.32 -4.83 10.57
N ASP A 151 -9.74 -6.02 10.45
CA ASP A 151 -10.09 -7.20 11.25
C ASP A 151 -11.59 -7.50 11.27
N GLY A 152 -12.23 -7.33 10.10
CA GLY A 152 -13.67 -7.55 9.91
C GLY A 152 -14.57 -6.39 10.35
N THR A 153 -14.02 -5.35 10.99
CA THR A 153 -14.78 -4.17 11.41
C THR A 153 -14.74 -3.09 10.32
N LEU A 154 -15.91 -2.58 9.91
CA LEU A 154 -16.01 -1.43 9.00
C LEU A 154 -15.45 -0.17 9.69
N ILE A 155 -14.40 0.42 9.11
CA ILE A 155 -13.75 1.63 9.65
C ILE A 155 -14.13 2.89 8.88
N GLY A 156 -14.59 2.77 7.63
CA GLY A 156 -14.97 3.92 6.84
C GLY A 156 -15.69 3.55 5.55
N THR A 157 -16.47 4.50 5.04
CA THR A 157 -17.17 4.40 3.75
C THR A 157 -17.13 5.75 3.03
N SER A 158 -16.67 5.74 1.80
CA SER A 158 -16.76 6.87 0.86
C SER A 158 -17.82 6.57 -0.19
N THR A 159 -18.63 7.58 -0.54
CA THR A 159 -19.71 7.44 -1.54
C THR A 159 -19.74 8.58 -2.56
N THR A 160 -18.80 9.53 -2.47
CA THR A 160 -18.78 10.73 -3.32
C THR A 160 -17.59 10.70 -4.26
N ARG A 161 -17.84 10.86 -5.56
CA ARG A 161 -16.80 10.89 -6.60
C ARG A 161 -15.82 9.72 -6.51
N ILE A 162 -16.40 8.51 -6.50
CA ILE A 162 -15.63 7.26 -6.42
C ILE A 162 -14.74 7.15 -7.66
N PRO A 163 -13.45 6.78 -7.51
CA PRO A 163 -12.58 6.46 -8.63
C PRO A 163 -13.22 5.42 -9.56
N ASN A 164 -13.14 5.65 -10.87
CA ASN A 164 -13.83 4.86 -11.89
C ASN A 164 -12.95 4.51 -13.10
N THR A 165 -11.65 4.53 -12.90
CA THR A 165 -10.65 4.08 -13.89
C THR A 165 -9.92 2.84 -13.37
N PRO A 166 -9.45 1.92 -14.23
CA PRO A 166 -8.68 0.77 -13.76
C PRO A 166 -7.48 1.17 -12.90
N MET A 167 -7.26 0.42 -11.83
CA MET A 167 -6.14 0.63 -10.90
C MET A 167 -5.34 -0.65 -10.71
N HIS A 168 -4.08 -0.51 -10.32
CA HIS A 168 -3.23 -1.60 -9.88
C HIS A 168 -2.94 -1.47 -8.38
N TRP A 169 -2.84 -2.61 -7.71
CA TRP A 169 -2.59 -2.64 -6.28
C TRP A 169 -1.10 -2.67 -6.00
N VAL A 170 -0.60 -1.68 -5.26
CA VAL A 170 0.80 -1.54 -4.85
C VAL A 170 0.90 -1.66 -3.34
N ILE A 171 1.69 -2.60 -2.86
CA ILE A 171 2.14 -2.70 -1.47
C ILE A 171 3.45 -1.93 -1.40
N GLN A 172 3.34 -0.63 -1.14
CA GLN A 172 4.45 0.31 -1.20
C GLN A 172 4.98 0.59 0.20
N ASN A 173 6.23 0.22 0.44
CA ASN A 173 6.95 0.54 1.64
C ASN A 173 8.03 1.54 1.28
N GLU A 174 8.09 2.65 1.97
CA GLU A 174 8.97 3.79 1.62
C GLU A 174 9.44 4.55 2.86
N THR A 175 10.32 5.52 2.68
CA THR A 175 10.68 6.45 3.75
C THR A 175 9.56 7.48 3.94
N THR A 176 9.36 7.95 5.18
CA THR A 176 8.25 8.87 5.53
C THR A 176 8.27 10.16 4.71
N LEU A 177 7.09 10.72 4.46
CA LEU A 177 6.91 12.00 3.76
C LEU A 177 6.99 13.22 4.69
N SER A 178 7.21 13.01 5.99
CA SER A 178 7.30 14.10 6.99
C SER A 178 8.55 14.98 6.87
N GLY A 179 9.48 14.63 5.97
CA GLY A 179 10.80 15.26 5.87
C GLY A 179 11.84 14.65 6.83
N PHE A 180 11.42 13.72 7.71
CA PHE A 180 12.35 13.00 8.57
C PHE A 180 13.10 11.92 7.76
N VAL A 181 14.42 11.87 7.90
CA VAL A 181 15.26 10.84 7.26
C VAL A 181 15.51 9.74 8.30
N PRO A 182 15.24 8.45 7.99
CA PRO A 182 15.53 7.37 8.91
C PRO A 182 17.01 7.33 9.30
N ALA A 183 17.31 7.00 10.56
CA ALA A 183 18.70 6.72 10.94
C ALA A 183 19.16 5.40 10.30
N ASP A 184 20.44 5.30 9.93
CA ASP A 184 21.02 4.12 9.28
C ASP A 184 20.88 2.83 10.10
N SER A 185 20.74 2.95 11.43
CA SER A 185 20.56 1.84 12.35
C SER A 185 19.11 1.32 12.39
N VAL A 186 18.14 2.04 11.81
CA VAL A 186 16.74 1.59 11.79
C VAL A 186 16.58 0.54 10.72
N ALA A 187 16.16 -0.65 11.12
CA ALA A 187 15.83 -1.76 10.23
C ALA A 187 14.66 -2.55 10.82
N GLY A 188 13.97 -3.30 9.97
CA GLY A 188 12.88 -4.17 10.38
C GLY A 188 12.21 -4.82 9.19
N HIS A 189 11.12 -5.53 9.47
CA HIS A 189 10.46 -6.38 8.52
C HIS A 189 8.99 -6.00 8.33
N VAL A 190 8.51 -6.17 7.11
CA VAL A 190 7.09 -6.15 6.76
C VAL A 190 6.73 -7.55 6.31
N TYR A 191 5.85 -8.21 7.07
CA TYR A 191 5.40 -9.57 6.81
C TYR A 191 4.01 -9.56 6.19
N ILE A 192 3.83 -10.34 5.12
CA ILE A 192 2.54 -10.61 4.52
C ILE A 192 2.31 -12.12 4.52
N ASP A 193 1.26 -12.54 5.23
CA ASP A 193 0.84 -13.93 5.31
C ASP A 193 0.13 -14.35 4.02
N TRP A 194 -0.86 -13.55 3.60
CA TRP A 194 -1.57 -13.75 2.35
C TRP A 194 -2.16 -12.46 1.78
N VAL A 195 -2.42 -12.48 0.49
CA VAL A 195 -3.25 -11.51 -0.22
C VAL A 195 -4.36 -12.25 -0.97
N ALA A 196 -5.50 -11.61 -1.12
CA ALA A 196 -6.60 -12.11 -1.94
C ALA A 196 -7.26 -10.95 -2.69
N VAL A 197 -7.59 -11.19 -3.95
CA VAL A 197 -8.23 -10.21 -4.83
C VAL A 197 -9.42 -10.87 -5.51
N TRP A 198 -10.55 -10.17 -5.50
CA TRP A 198 -11.78 -10.56 -6.20
C TRP A 198 -12.19 -9.44 -7.15
N SER A 199 -12.59 -9.82 -8.35
CA SER A 199 -13.24 -8.90 -9.28
C SER A 199 -14.63 -8.53 -8.78
N HIS A 200 -15.08 -7.32 -9.12
CA HIS A 200 -16.46 -6.93 -8.92
C HIS A 200 -17.32 -7.55 -10.03
N ASN A 201 -18.26 -8.38 -9.63
CA ASN A 201 -19.32 -8.88 -10.52
C ASN A 201 -20.60 -8.13 -10.14
N PRO A 202 -21.15 -7.29 -11.03
CA PRO A 202 -22.40 -6.57 -10.80
C PRO A 202 -23.62 -7.48 -10.67
#